data_227a4def7a9a36d53a60ed2c5818c075
#
_entry.id   227a4def7a9a36d53a60ed2c5818c075
#
_cell.length_a   1.000
_cell.length_b   1.000
_cell.length_c   1.000
_cell.angle_alpha   90.00
_cell.angle_beta   90.00
_cell.angle_gamma   90.00
#
_symmetry.space_group_name_H-M   'P 1'
#
loop_
_entity.id
_entity.type
_entity.pdbx_description
1 polymer ?
#
loop_
_entity_poly.entity_id
_entity_poly.type
_entity_poly.pdbx_seq_one_letter_code
_entity_poly.pdbx_strand_id
1 'polypeptide(L)'
;MPAGFTRRAILGGIGAAATLPMGALRAASLEKIRSAGVLRIAVYRDFAPWAWDDGGTLRGIDVELGTAIAQKLGVKAEFRDFLAGDDVDDDLRNMVWKGPATGGMLSDIMMHAPFDRTFALRNDRVVIVAPYYRESFAIGCSRDLDCEDPPVQFKGHKIAVELNSIPDFYMSGQFGGALRSDVVHMTSGMVALDSVRDGKSDLAMATRAQVEHALSKGGDVLVARKGPIPALTSPGWDIGLAVKDDSRDLGDRLETLLPEMITDKTVPAIFARYGVTLRAPLAS
;
A
#
# COMPACT_ATOMS: atom_id res chain seq x y z
N MET A 1 22.08 -62.62 -61.28
CA MET A 1 20.70 -62.37 -61.62
C MET A 1 20.00 -61.82 -60.35
N PRO A 2 19.57 -60.62 -60.35
CA PRO A 2 19.02 -59.98 -59.13
C PRO A 2 17.51 -60.12 -59.09
N ALA A 3 17.01 -60.48 -57.91
CA ALA A 3 15.59 -60.49 -57.57
C ALA A 3 15.16 -59.12 -57.08
N GLY A 4 14.06 -58.61 -57.70
CA GLY A 4 13.53 -57.29 -57.37
C GLY A 4 12.80 -57.19 -56.02
N PHE A 5 13.05 -56.16 -55.32
CA PHE A 5 12.26 -55.75 -54.13
C PHE A 5 11.09 -54.96 -54.55
N THR A 6 9.87 -55.45 -54.29
CA THR A 6 8.60 -54.77 -54.48
C THR A 6 8.35 -53.81 -53.35
N ARG A 7 8.12 -52.54 -53.72
CA ARG A 7 7.54 -51.48 -52.90
C ARG A 7 6.06 -51.74 -52.66
N ARG A 8 5.64 -52.25 -51.52
CA ARG A 8 4.24 -52.19 -51.05
C ARG A 8 4.18 -52.84 -49.65
N ALA A 9 4.21 -52.03 -48.61
CA ALA A 9 3.53 -52.22 -47.31
C ALA A 9 4.05 -51.21 -46.26
N ILE A 10 3.68 -49.95 -46.37
CA ILE A 10 3.69 -49.00 -45.23
C ILE A 10 2.44 -48.13 -45.38
N LEU A 11 1.34 -48.65 -44.94
CA LEU A 11 0.10 -47.88 -44.68
C LEU A 11 -0.60 -48.53 -43.49
N GLY A 12 -0.58 -47.90 -42.33
CA GLY A 12 -1.34 -48.40 -41.20
C GLY A 12 -0.76 -47.96 -39.84
N GLY A 13 -0.74 -46.69 -39.59
CA GLY A 13 -0.37 -46.15 -38.29
C GLY A 13 -0.87 -44.73 -38.14
N ILE A 14 -2.18 -44.54 -38.19
CA ILE A 14 -2.78 -43.25 -37.78
C ILE A 14 -2.68 -43.22 -36.27
N GLY A 15 -1.60 -42.66 -35.79
CA GLY A 15 -1.48 -42.27 -34.40
C GLY A 15 -2.49 -41.14 -34.12
N ALA A 16 -3.53 -41.43 -33.36
CA ALA A 16 -4.37 -40.42 -32.78
C ALA A 16 -3.50 -39.51 -31.86
N ALA A 17 -3.00 -38.42 -32.41
CA ALA A 17 -2.46 -37.35 -31.63
C ALA A 17 -3.61 -36.78 -30.79
N ALA A 18 -3.71 -37.20 -29.55
CA ALA A 18 -4.57 -36.57 -28.56
C ALA A 18 -4.10 -35.13 -28.46
N THR A 19 -4.82 -34.23 -29.13
CA THR A 19 -4.72 -32.80 -28.91
C THR A 19 -5.26 -32.53 -27.51
N LEU A 20 -4.37 -32.60 -26.52
CA LEU A 20 -4.64 -32.03 -25.21
C LEU A 20 -4.96 -30.55 -25.43
N PRO A 21 -6.08 -30.03 -24.90
CA PRO A 21 -6.39 -28.62 -25.04
C PRO A 21 -5.24 -27.84 -24.37
N MET A 22 -4.46 -27.10 -25.16
CA MET A 22 -3.40 -26.20 -24.70
C MET A 22 -3.93 -25.01 -23.86
N GLY A 23 -5.20 -25.08 -23.44
CA GLY A 23 -5.86 -24.09 -22.58
C GLY A 23 -5.84 -24.41 -21.07
N ALA A 24 -5.27 -25.53 -20.63
CA ALA A 24 -5.46 -26.05 -19.27
C ALA A 24 -4.23 -25.95 -18.35
N LEU A 25 -3.23 -25.12 -18.62
CA LEU A 25 -1.97 -25.12 -17.85
C LEU A 25 -1.54 -23.75 -17.29
N ARG A 26 -2.50 -22.84 -17.04
CA ARG A 26 -2.32 -21.80 -16.02
C ARG A 26 -3.20 -22.19 -14.83
N ALA A 27 -2.65 -22.97 -13.91
CA ALA A 27 -3.28 -23.06 -12.61
C ALA A 27 -3.51 -21.63 -12.11
N ALA A 28 -4.74 -21.31 -11.76
CA ALA A 28 -5.11 -20.00 -11.23
C ALA A 28 -4.17 -19.62 -10.08
N SER A 29 -3.82 -18.35 -9.96
CA SER A 29 -2.86 -17.89 -8.94
C SER A 29 -3.32 -18.24 -7.52
N LEU A 30 -4.63 -18.15 -7.25
CA LEU A 30 -5.23 -18.50 -5.96
C LEU A 30 -5.06 -20.01 -5.65
N GLU A 31 -5.17 -20.89 -6.64
CA GLU A 31 -4.94 -22.33 -6.45
C GLU A 31 -3.46 -22.62 -6.15
N LYS A 32 -2.53 -21.93 -6.82
CA LYS A 32 -1.09 -22.03 -6.52
C LYS A 32 -0.77 -21.60 -5.09
N ILE A 33 -1.37 -20.47 -4.64
CA ILE A 33 -1.22 -19.97 -3.28
C ILE A 33 -1.74 -20.99 -2.28
N ARG A 34 -2.93 -21.56 -2.51
CA ARG A 34 -3.51 -22.61 -1.65
C ARG A 34 -2.65 -23.86 -1.62
N SER A 35 -2.15 -24.31 -2.76
CA SER A 35 -1.28 -25.48 -2.85
C SER A 35 0.07 -25.26 -2.17
N ALA A 36 0.62 -24.04 -2.24
CA ALA A 36 1.85 -23.66 -1.54
C ALA A 36 1.62 -23.46 -0.03
N GLY A 37 0.37 -23.24 0.40
CA GLY A 37 0.01 -22.94 1.78
C GLY A 37 0.48 -21.58 2.29
N VAL A 38 0.89 -20.69 1.40
CA VAL A 38 1.51 -19.38 1.73
C VAL A 38 1.03 -18.30 0.78
N LEU A 39 0.65 -17.15 1.34
CA LEU A 39 0.43 -15.89 0.64
C LEU A 39 1.63 -14.96 0.90
N ARG A 40 2.36 -14.57 -0.14
CA ARG A 40 3.48 -13.63 -0.06
C ARG A 40 2.99 -12.21 -0.20
N ILE A 41 3.30 -11.39 0.79
CA ILE A 41 2.74 -10.04 0.94
C ILE A 41 3.88 -9.04 1.01
N ALA A 42 3.93 -8.12 0.04
CA ALA A 42 4.85 -6.99 0.09
C ALA A 42 4.26 -5.86 0.95
N VAL A 43 5.06 -5.32 1.86
CA VAL A 43 4.74 -4.17 2.71
C VAL A 43 5.95 -3.25 2.85
N TYR A 44 5.71 -1.96 3.03
CA TYR A 44 6.77 -1.01 3.39
C TYR A 44 7.27 -1.31 4.81
N ARG A 45 8.59 -1.08 5.08
CA ARG A 45 9.17 -1.39 6.39
C ARG A 45 9.31 -0.19 7.34
N ASP A 46 9.08 1.02 6.85
CA ASP A 46 9.33 2.28 7.57
C ASP A 46 8.15 3.26 7.50
N PHE A 47 6.95 2.73 7.29
CA PHE A 47 5.74 3.53 7.04
C PHE A 47 4.67 3.29 8.11
N ALA A 48 4.97 3.64 9.38
CA ALA A 48 3.97 3.62 10.45
C ALA A 48 2.82 4.62 10.18
N PRO A 49 1.56 4.28 10.51
CA PRO A 49 1.08 3.06 11.18
C PRO A 49 0.77 1.88 10.25
N TRP A 50 1.12 1.96 8.96
CA TRP A 50 0.79 0.97 7.96
C TRP A 50 1.64 -0.29 8.07
N ALA A 51 2.96 -0.15 7.96
CA ALA A 51 3.91 -1.21 8.26
C ALA A 51 5.25 -0.61 8.68
N TRP A 52 5.86 -1.14 9.74
CA TRP A 52 7.20 -0.73 10.17
C TRP A 52 7.90 -1.83 10.96
N ASP A 53 9.21 -1.78 10.95
CA ASP A 53 10.05 -2.62 11.80
C ASP A 53 10.12 -2.02 13.22
N ASP A 54 9.61 -2.76 14.20
CA ASP A 54 9.66 -2.42 15.62
C ASP A 54 10.67 -3.34 16.33
N GLY A 55 11.94 -3.00 16.20
CA GLY A 55 13.02 -3.76 16.84
C GLY A 55 13.17 -5.20 16.33
N GLY A 56 13.02 -5.42 15.03
CA GLY A 56 13.10 -6.74 14.39
C GLY A 56 11.75 -7.45 14.29
N THR A 57 10.66 -6.80 14.69
CA THR A 57 9.30 -7.33 14.54
C THR A 57 8.49 -6.43 13.62
N LEU A 58 8.06 -6.95 12.50
CA LEU A 58 7.22 -6.22 11.56
C LEU A 58 5.80 -6.05 12.15
N ARG A 59 5.33 -4.80 12.21
CA ARG A 59 4.02 -4.41 12.76
C ARG A 59 3.30 -3.46 11.81
N GLY A 60 2.01 -3.27 12.04
CA GLY A 60 1.22 -2.25 11.35
C GLY A 60 -0.12 -2.76 10.84
N ILE A 61 -0.93 -1.81 10.36
CA ILE A 61 -2.27 -2.07 9.83
C ILE A 61 -2.19 -3.04 8.65
N ASP A 62 -1.26 -2.81 7.71
CA ASP A 62 -1.10 -3.65 6.51
C ASP A 62 -0.58 -5.05 6.86
N VAL A 63 0.22 -5.17 7.90
CA VAL A 63 0.71 -6.47 8.39
C VAL A 63 -0.43 -7.29 9.00
N GLU A 64 -1.25 -6.67 9.85
CA GLU A 64 -2.38 -7.36 10.46
C GLU A 64 -3.49 -7.66 9.44
N LEU A 65 -3.75 -6.71 8.51
CA LEU A 65 -4.72 -6.92 7.43
C LEU A 65 -4.28 -8.04 6.49
N GLY A 66 -3.01 -8.04 6.07
CA GLY A 66 -2.43 -9.10 5.25
C GLY A 66 -2.47 -10.47 5.94
N THR A 67 -2.20 -10.50 7.25
CA THR A 67 -2.34 -11.74 8.05
C THR A 67 -3.78 -12.23 8.07
N ALA A 68 -4.75 -11.34 8.28
CA ALA A 68 -6.16 -11.69 8.30
C ALA A 68 -6.65 -12.16 6.91
N ILE A 69 -6.19 -11.53 5.82
CA ILE A 69 -6.46 -11.99 4.45
C ILE A 69 -5.94 -13.40 4.24
N ALA A 70 -4.68 -13.68 4.58
CA ALA A 70 -4.09 -15.02 4.45
C ALA A 70 -4.88 -16.08 5.23
N GLN A 71 -5.28 -15.77 6.46
CA GLN A 71 -6.12 -16.65 7.28
C GLN A 71 -7.48 -16.95 6.63
N LYS A 72 -8.15 -15.93 6.08
CA LYS A 72 -9.43 -16.10 5.37
C LYS A 72 -9.28 -16.88 4.06
N LEU A 73 -8.09 -16.88 3.44
CA LEU A 73 -7.77 -17.71 2.28
C LEU A 73 -7.35 -19.15 2.66
N GLY A 74 -7.16 -19.43 3.96
CA GLY A 74 -6.75 -20.74 4.48
C GLY A 74 -5.25 -21.02 4.34
N VAL A 75 -4.41 -19.98 4.28
CA VAL A 75 -2.96 -20.07 4.10
C VAL A 75 -2.20 -19.24 5.15
N LYS A 76 -0.88 -19.38 5.21
CA LYS A 76 -0.02 -18.54 6.07
C LYS A 76 0.38 -17.27 5.35
N ALA A 77 0.50 -16.15 6.07
CA ALA A 77 1.13 -14.93 5.56
C ALA A 77 2.66 -15.06 5.62
N GLU A 78 3.33 -14.66 4.55
CA GLU A 78 4.77 -14.48 4.49
C GLU A 78 5.05 -13.06 4.00
N PHE A 79 5.60 -12.23 4.89
CA PHE A 79 5.84 -10.83 4.57
C PHE A 79 7.20 -10.62 3.93
N ARG A 80 7.22 -9.75 2.93
CA ARG A 80 8.41 -9.17 2.31
C ARG A 80 8.36 -7.68 2.53
N ASP A 81 9.07 -7.26 3.55
CA ASP A 81 9.23 -5.85 3.86
C ASP A 81 10.33 -5.22 3.00
N PHE A 82 10.11 -4.00 2.56
CA PHE A 82 11.04 -3.26 1.71
C PHE A 82 10.98 -1.76 2.00
N LEU A 83 12.04 -1.05 1.65
CA LEU A 83 12.06 0.42 1.66
C LEU A 83 11.42 0.93 0.37
N ALA A 84 10.65 2.01 0.47
CA ALA A 84 10.08 2.67 -0.70
C ALA A 84 11.18 3.06 -1.69
N GLY A 85 10.93 2.81 -2.97
CA GLY A 85 11.75 3.28 -4.07
C GLY A 85 11.52 4.76 -4.36
N ASP A 86 12.04 5.21 -5.51
CA ASP A 86 11.84 6.60 -5.95
C ASP A 86 10.37 6.88 -6.32
N ASP A 87 9.66 5.86 -6.77
CA ASP A 87 8.22 5.91 -7.05
C ASP A 87 7.54 4.53 -6.85
N VAL A 88 6.21 4.56 -6.74
CA VAL A 88 5.39 3.36 -6.53
C VAL A 88 5.39 2.45 -7.78
N ASP A 89 5.64 2.99 -8.97
CA ASP A 89 5.71 2.20 -10.22
C ASP A 89 6.92 1.24 -10.15
N ASP A 90 8.05 1.69 -9.62
CA ASP A 90 9.24 0.88 -9.36
C ASP A 90 8.99 -0.15 -8.25
N ASP A 91 8.28 0.22 -7.20
CA ASP A 91 7.92 -0.71 -6.12
C ASP A 91 7.04 -1.86 -6.66
N LEU A 92 6.01 -1.55 -7.45
CA LEU A 92 5.17 -2.56 -8.11
C LEU A 92 6.00 -3.46 -9.02
N ARG A 93 6.93 -2.89 -9.80
CA ARG A 93 7.81 -3.68 -10.67
C ARG A 93 8.66 -4.66 -9.86
N ASN A 94 9.27 -4.18 -8.79
CA ASN A 94 10.22 -4.96 -8.00
C ASN A 94 9.53 -6.01 -7.12
N MET A 95 8.33 -5.71 -6.61
CA MET A 95 7.68 -6.58 -5.64
C MET A 95 6.65 -7.51 -6.26
N VAL A 96 5.98 -7.11 -7.37
CA VAL A 96 4.79 -7.83 -7.86
C VAL A 96 5.02 -8.55 -9.18
N TRP A 97 5.70 -7.93 -10.19
CA TRP A 97 5.65 -8.51 -11.53
C TRP A 97 6.99 -8.84 -12.19
N LYS A 98 8.10 -8.19 -11.82
CA LYS A 98 9.42 -8.43 -12.43
C LYS A 98 10.45 -8.95 -11.43
N GLY A 99 10.46 -8.40 -10.24
CA GLY A 99 11.46 -8.65 -9.21
C GLY A 99 12.60 -7.63 -9.23
N PRO A 100 13.29 -7.47 -8.09
CA PRO A 100 14.45 -6.60 -7.99
C PRO A 100 15.62 -7.11 -8.82
N ALA A 101 16.49 -6.20 -9.27
CA ALA A 101 17.68 -6.55 -10.06
C ALA A 101 18.64 -7.49 -9.33
N THR A 102 18.61 -7.49 -8.01
CA THR A 102 19.39 -8.39 -7.14
C THR A 102 18.82 -9.81 -7.04
N GLY A 103 17.70 -10.08 -7.71
CA GLY A 103 16.96 -11.33 -7.58
C GLY A 103 16.05 -11.37 -6.35
N GLY A 104 15.19 -12.37 -6.31
CA GLY A 104 14.23 -12.58 -5.23
C GLY A 104 12.90 -13.11 -5.75
N MET A 105 12.08 -13.68 -4.86
CA MET A 105 10.73 -14.11 -5.21
C MET A 105 9.79 -12.91 -5.28
N LEU A 106 8.84 -12.94 -6.20
CA LEU A 106 7.75 -11.99 -6.25
C LEU A 106 6.77 -12.20 -5.09
N SER A 107 6.10 -11.15 -4.70
CA SER A 107 4.95 -11.21 -3.81
C SER A 107 3.68 -11.50 -4.61
N ASP A 108 2.72 -12.17 -3.99
CA ASP A 108 1.42 -12.43 -4.59
C ASP A 108 0.53 -11.20 -4.53
N ILE A 109 0.69 -10.40 -3.47
CA ILE A 109 0.04 -9.10 -3.29
C ILE A 109 1.04 -8.06 -2.77
N MET A 110 0.83 -6.80 -3.10
CA MET A 110 1.47 -5.66 -2.45
C MET A 110 0.39 -4.82 -1.79
N MET A 111 0.59 -4.50 -0.51
CA MET A 111 -0.29 -3.63 0.26
C MET A 111 -0.04 -2.16 -0.08
N HIS A 112 -0.98 -1.31 0.28
CA HIS A 112 -0.83 0.15 0.23
C HIS A 112 -0.62 0.73 -1.18
N ALA A 113 -1.17 0.09 -2.21
CA ALA A 113 -1.12 0.62 -3.57
C ALA A 113 -2.17 1.73 -3.77
N PRO A 114 -1.84 2.85 -4.45
CA PRO A 114 -2.82 3.87 -4.80
C PRO A 114 -3.92 3.31 -5.69
N PHE A 115 -5.19 3.41 -5.24
CA PHE A 115 -6.34 3.01 -6.03
C PHE A 115 -6.80 4.20 -6.88
N ASP A 116 -6.11 4.42 -7.99
CA ASP A 116 -6.32 5.52 -8.92
C ASP A 116 -6.31 5.02 -10.36
N ARG A 117 -7.25 5.49 -11.17
CA ARG A 117 -7.40 5.04 -12.56
C ARG A 117 -6.19 5.40 -13.42
N THR A 118 -5.65 6.60 -13.28
CA THR A 118 -4.50 7.06 -14.06
C THR A 118 -3.25 6.27 -13.69
N PHE A 119 -3.08 6.02 -12.39
CA PHE A 119 -2.03 5.16 -11.88
C PHE A 119 -2.15 3.73 -12.42
N ALA A 120 -3.33 3.13 -12.36
CA ALA A 120 -3.58 1.77 -12.85
C ALA A 120 -3.32 1.64 -14.37
N LEU A 121 -3.73 2.64 -15.17
CA LEU A 121 -3.54 2.61 -16.62
C LEU A 121 -2.07 2.66 -17.07
N ARG A 122 -1.17 3.27 -16.29
CA ARG A 122 0.25 3.27 -16.62
C ARG A 122 1.00 2.05 -16.08
N ASN A 123 0.37 1.27 -15.20
CA ASN A 123 0.91 0.06 -14.59
C ASN A 123 0.19 -1.20 -15.09
N ASP A 124 0.20 -1.45 -16.39
CA ASP A 124 -0.56 -2.50 -17.09
C ASP A 124 -0.16 -3.94 -16.69
N ARG A 125 0.96 -4.12 -15.97
CA ARG A 125 1.44 -5.41 -15.47
C ARG A 125 0.89 -5.79 -14.10
N VAL A 126 0.08 -4.92 -13.51
CA VAL A 126 -0.61 -5.15 -12.23
C VAL A 126 -2.06 -4.74 -12.33
N VAL A 127 -2.89 -5.28 -11.45
CA VAL A 127 -4.26 -4.82 -11.22
C VAL A 127 -4.34 -4.31 -9.80
N ILE A 128 -4.84 -3.09 -9.62
CA ILE A 128 -5.10 -2.53 -8.30
C ILE A 128 -6.53 -2.87 -7.94
N VAL A 129 -6.73 -3.53 -6.81
CA VAL A 129 -8.01 -4.12 -6.39
C VAL A 129 -8.32 -3.84 -4.93
N ALA A 130 -9.55 -4.11 -4.53
CA ALA A 130 -9.99 -4.15 -3.15
C ALA A 130 -9.57 -2.91 -2.34
N PRO A 131 -10.03 -1.71 -2.70
CA PRO A 131 -9.73 -0.51 -1.94
C PRO A 131 -10.27 -0.66 -0.51
N TYR A 132 -9.42 -0.37 0.49
CA TYR A 132 -9.76 -0.61 1.89
C TYR A 132 -9.72 0.63 2.78
N TYR A 133 -9.13 1.73 2.31
CA TYR A 133 -9.03 2.97 3.10
C TYR A 133 -9.00 4.21 2.21
N ARG A 134 -9.57 5.30 2.72
CA ARG A 134 -9.45 6.65 2.15
C ARG A 134 -8.45 7.44 2.96
N GLU A 135 -7.28 7.73 2.38
CA GLU A 135 -6.25 8.58 3.00
C GLU A 135 -6.43 10.05 2.61
N SER A 136 -5.93 10.93 3.44
CA SER A 136 -5.83 12.37 3.21
C SER A 136 -4.71 12.95 4.06
N PHE A 137 -4.50 14.27 4.00
CA PHE A 137 -3.56 14.94 4.88
C PHE A 137 -4.25 15.56 6.09
N ALA A 138 -3.48 15.71 7.17
CA ALA A 138 -3.92 16.37 8.40
C ALA A 138 -2.74 17.17 9.02
N ILE A 139 -3.07 18.13 9.86
CA ILE A 139 -2.12 18.91 10.64
C ILE A 139 -2.29 18.53 12.12
N GLY A 140 -1.17 18.23 12.77
CA GLY A 140 -1.06 18.05 14.22
C GLY A 140 -0.24 19.18 14.82
N CYS A 141 -0.75 19.82 15.85
CA CYS A 141 -0.11 20.97 16.51
C CYS A 141 0.21 20.66 17.97
N SER A 142 1.19 21.34 18.53
CA SER A 142 1.36 21.42 19.97
C SER A 142 0.09 22.06 20.60
N ARG A 143 -0.20 21.76 21.85
CA ARG A 143 -1.37 22.27 22.55
C ARG A 143 -1.39 23.78 22.72
N ASP A 144 -0.22 24.40 22.72
CA ASP A 144 -0.07 25.84 22.94
C ASP A 144 -0.34 26.64 21.66
N LEU A 145 -0.52 25.96 20.52
CA LEU A 145 -0.81 26.56 19.22
C LEU A 145 -2.29 26.34 18.84
N ASP A 146 -2.97 27.39 18.40
CA ASP A 146 -4.31 27.22 17.80
C ASP A 146 -4.20 26.55 16.43
N CYS A 147 -4.50 25.26 16.41
CA CYS A 147 -4.41 24.43 15.21
C CYS A 147 -5.45 24.81 14.15
N GLU A 148 -6.47 25.57 14.49
CA GLU A 148 -7.51 26.03 13.56
C GLU A 148 -7.16 27.33 12.83
N ASP A 149 -6.09 28.01 13.23
CA ASP A 149 -5.62 29.20 12.55
C ASP A 149 -5.34 28.93 11.06
N PRO A 150 -5.58 29.92 10.17
CA PRO A 150 -5.16 29.84 8.78
C PRO A 150 -3.66 29.52 8.69
N PRO A 151 -3.21 28.58 7.84
CA PRO A 151 -1.82 28.14 7.82
C PRO A 151 -0.79 29.25 7.65
N VAL A 152 -1.13 30.35 6.99
CA VAL A 152 -0.24 31.53 6.86
C VAL A 152 0.10 32.18 8.21
N GLN A 153 -0.72 31.98 9.24
CA GLN A 153 -0.48 32.49 10.59
C GLN A 153 0.53 31.63 11.37
N PHE A 154 0.88 30.45 10.87
CA PHE A 154 1.95 29.63 11.45
C PHE A 154 3.36 30.20 11.14
N LYS A 155 3.44 31.36 10.50
CA LYS A 155 4.73 32.04 10.29
C LYS A 155 5.42 32.32 11.62
N GLY A 156 6.71 31.94 11.70
CA GLY A 156 7.51 32.04 12.92
C GLY A 156 7.43 30.84 13.85
N HIS A 157 6.56 29.86 13.56
CA HIS A 157 6.49 28.58 14.24
C HIS A 157 7.28 27.52 13.45
N LYS A 158 7.90 26.57 14.16
CA LYS A 158 8.61 25.45 13.52
C LYS A 158 7.63 24.43 12.97
N ILE A 159 7.62 24.26 11.66
CA ILE A 159 6.70 23.39 10.91
C ILE A 159 7.44 22.14 10.45
N ALA A 160 7.19 21.00 11.06
CA ALA A 160 7.82 19.75 10.67
C ALA A 160 7.03 19.06 9.55
N VAL A 161 7.74 18.62 8.51
CA VAL A 161 7.18 17.86 7.37
C VAL A 161 8.18 16.82 6.87
N GLU A 162 7.67 15.78 6.27
CA GLU A 162 8.51 14.82 5.55
C GLU A 162 9.06 15.47 4.27
N LEU A 163 10.37 15.37 4.06
CA LEU A 163 11.06 15.94 2.90
C LEU A 163 10.51 15.37 1.59
N ASN A 164 10.35 16.21 0.59
CA ASN A 164 9.85 15.88 -0.76
C ASN A 164 8.41 15.30 -0.79
N SER A 165 7.64 15.50 0.26
CA SER A 165 6.24 15.10 0.35
C SER A 165 5.27 16.21 -0.08
N ILE A 166 3.99 15.86 -0.30
CA ILE A 166 2.93 16.86 -0.52
C ILE A 166 2.82 17.84 0.67
N PRO A 167 2.88 17.41 1.95
CA PRO A 167 3.04 18.32 3.08
C PRO A 167 4.18 19.31 2.96
N ASP A 168 5.36 18.88 2.52
CA ASP A 168 6.51 19.77 2.29
C ASP A 168 6.21 20.80 1.21
N PHE A 169 5.76 20.37 0.03
CA PHE A 169 5.41 21.28 -1.06
C PHE A 169 4.30 22.26 -0.68
N TYR A 170 3.34 21.81 0.14
CA TYR A 170 2.28 22.67 0.63
C TYR A 170 2.83 23.73 1.59
N MET A 171 3.56 23.34 2.64
CA MET A 171 4.04 24.27 3.65
C MET A 171 5.12 25.21 3.11
N SER A 172 6.00 24.73 2.23
CA SER A 172 7.08 25.51 1.64
C SER A 172 6.64 26.39 0.48
N GLY A 173 5.62 25.99 -0.29
CA GLY A 173 5.26 26.61 -1.57
C GLY A 173 4.00 27.45 -1.55
N GLN A 174 2.99 27.08 -0.75
CA GLN A 174 1.74 27.84 -0.70
C GLN A 174 1.93 29.22 -0.03
N PHE A 175 0.92 30.08 -0.16
CA PHE A 175 0.91 31.43 0.42
C PHE A 175 2.12 32.29 -0.02
N GLY A 176 2.58 32.11 -1.27
CA GLY A 176 3.75 32.83 -1.80
C GLY A 176 5.08 32.43 -1.14
N GLY A 177 5.13 31.26 -0.51
CA GLY A 177 6.32 30.74 0.19
C GLY A 177 6.56 31.42 1.55
N ALA A 178 5.53 32.01 2.15
CA ALA A 178 5.65 32.76 3.41
C ALA A 178 6.15 31.90 4.59
N LEU A 179 5.92 30.58 4.56
CA LEU A 179 6.30 29.63 5.61
C LEU A 179 7.62 28.90 5.33
N ARG A 180 8.24 29.09 4.15
CA ARG A 180 9.41 28.30 3.72
C ARG A 180 10.57 28.33 4.71
N SER A 181 10.82 29.48 5.36
CA SER A 181 11.90 29.61 6.34
C SER A 181 11.63 28.89 7.66
N ASP A 182 10.39 28.55 7.91
CA ASP A 182 9.92 27.94 9.16
C ASP A 182 9.75 26.42 9.06
N VAL A 183 9.87 25.89 7.82
CA VAL A 183 9.77 24.45 7.53
C VAL A 183 11.04 23.72 7.97
N VAL A 184 10.86 22.64 8.72
CA VAL A 184 11.91 21.71 9.16
C VAL A 184 11.64 20.37 8.50
N HIS A 185 12.58 19.92 7.67
CA HIS A 185 12.45 18.65 6.94
C HIS A 185 12.83 17.45 7.82
N MET A 186 11.97 16.45 7.81
CA MET A 186 12.14 15.19 8.52
C MET A 186 12.20 14.02 7.55
N THR A 187 12.62 12.86 8.03
CA THR A 187 12.76 11.64 7.22
C THR A 187 11.43 10.91 7.01
N SER A 188 10.41 11.20 7.82
CA SER A 188 9.05 10.65 7.65
C SER A 188 8.02 11.53 8.33
N GLY A 189 6.73 11.34 7.97
CA GLY A 189 5.61 12.02 8.62
C GLY A 189 5.50 11.68 10.12
N MET A 190 5.84 10.45 10.52
CA MET A 190 5.86 10.06 11.94
C MET A 190 6.97 10.77 12.72
N VAL A 191 8.18 10.89 12.15
CA VAL A 191 9.27 11.64 12.76
C VAL A 191 8.89 13.12 12.90
N ALA A 192 8.17 13.68 11.92
CA ALA A 192 7.66 15.05 12.01
C ALA A 192 6.67 15.21 13.19
N LEU A 193 5.74 14.29 13.37
CA LEU A 193 4.78 14.29 14.47
C LEU A 193 5.46 14.04 15.84
N ASP A 194 6.42 13.14 15.89
CA ASP A 194 7.20 12.89 17.13
C ASP A 194 8.02 14.13 17.52
N SER A 195 8.52 14.92 16.55
CA SER A 195 9.20 16.20 16.85
C SER A 195 8.29 17.22 17.53
N VAL A 196 6.98 17.23 17.21
CA VAL A 196 6.00 18.07 17.92
C VAL A 196 5.77 17.56 19.34
N ARG A 197 5.61 16.24 19.49
CA ARG A 197 5.45 15.61 20.81
C ARG A 197 6.64 15.86 21.74
N ASP A 198 7.85 15.92 21.18
CA ASP A 198 9.09 16.21 21.88
C ASP A 198 9.28 17.71 22.16
N GLY A 199 8.41 18.58 21.71
CA GLY A 199 8.54 20.05 21.84
C GLY A 199 9.65 20.65 20.98
N LYS A 200 10.10 19.93 19.94
CA LYS A 200 11.15 20.39 19.01
C LYS A 200 10.56 21.19 17.83
N SER A 201 9.29 20.95 17.51
CA SER A 201 8.49 21.64 16.51
C SER A 201 7.14 22.02 17.10
N ASP A 202 6.48 23.05 16.52
CA ASP A 202 5.21 23.54 17.02
C ASP A 202 4.02 22.84 16.34
N LEU A 203 4.21 22.44 15.08
CA LEU A 203 3.22 21.69 14.32
C LEU A 203 3.88 20.79 13.27
N ALA A 204 3.13 19.80 12.81
CA ALA A 204 3.52 18.93 11.70
C ALA A 204 2.33 18.69 10.75
N MET A 205 2.62 18.57 9.47
CA MET A 205 1.66 18.08 8.49
C MET A 205 2.11 16.71 7.99
N ALA A 206 1.20 15.74 8.04
CA ALA A 206 1.46 14.36 7.65
C ALA A 206 0.19 13.74 7.07
N THR A 207 0.19 12.43 6.77
CA THR A 207 -1.05 11.75 6.43
C THR A 207 -1.98 11.69 7.64
N ARG A 208 -3.29 11.63 7.38
CA ARG A 208 -4.28 11.56 8.45
C ARG A 208 -4.07 10.36 9.37
N ALA A 209 -3.80 9.19 8.78
CA ALA A 209 -3.55 7.99 9.56
C ALA A 209 -2.35 8.16 10.50
N GLN A 210 -1.29 8.84 10.06
CA GLN A 210 -0.13 9.15 10.91
C GLN A 210 -0.50 10.10 12.04
N VAL A 211 -1.27 11.16 11.77
CA VAL A 211 -1.72 12.11 12.79
C VAL A 211 -2.61 11.42 13.82
N GLU A 212 -3.63 10.64 13.38
CA GLU A 212 -4.52 9.91 14.28
C GLU A 212 -3.73 8.89 15.13
N HIS A 213 -2.78 8.18 14.53
CA HIS A 213 -1.90 7.26 15.26
C HIS A 213 -1.02 7.98 16.30
N ALA A 214 -0.43 9.12 15.95
CA ALA A 214 0.37 9.90 16.88
C ALA A 214 -0.47 10.41 18.08
N LEU A 215 -1.71 10.82 17.83
CA LEU A 215 -2.66 11.20 18.89
C LEU A 215 -3.00 10.02 19.82
N SER A 216 -3.14 8.82 19.26
CA SER A 216 -3.47 7.62 20.05
C SER A 216 -2.38 7.18 21.01
N LYS A 217 -1.13 7.62 20.81
CA LYS A 217 -0.02 7.37 21.73
C LYS A 217 -0.17 8.07 23.08
N GLY A 218 -1.19 8.93 23.23
CA GLY A 218 -1.50 9.67 24.46
C GLY A 218 -0.50 10.79 24.75
N GLY A 219 -0.56 11.29 26.00
CA GLY A 219 0.34 12.36 26.47
C GLY A 219 -0.24 13.77 26.34
N ASP A 220 -1.40 13.92 25.73
CA ASP A 220 -2.18 15.18 25.68
C ASP A 220 -1.38 16.41 25.17
N VAL A 221 -0.30 16.15 24.42
CA VAL A 221 0.65 17.17 23.94
C VAL A 221 0.41 17.56 22.47
N LEU A 222 -0.35 16.74 21.74
CA LEU A 222 -0.67 16.92 20.33
C LEU A 222 -2.16 17.10 20.17
N VAL A 223 -2.58 18.04 19.31
CA VAL A 223 -3.98 18.25 18.89
C VAL A 223 -4.04 18.23 17.37
N ALA A 224 -5.11 17.66 16.80
CA ALA A 224 -5.30 17.70 15.34
C ALA A 224 -6.19 18.87 14.95
N ARG A 225 -5.85 19.48 13.80
CA ARG A 225 -6.75 20.38 13.10
C ARG A 225 -8.04 19.66 12.72
N LYS A 226 -9.18 20.26 13.03
CA LYS A 226 -10.51 19.72 12.72
C LYS A 226 -11.06 20.25 11.39
N GLY A 227 -10.77 21.53 11.11
CA GLY A 227 -11.20 22.20 9.90
C GLY A 227 -10.44 21.76 8.66
N PRO A 228 -10.95 22.10 7.46
CA PRO A 228 -10.26 21.80 6.20
C PRO A 228 -8.89 22.50 6.15
N ILE A 229 -7.97 21.95 5.38
CA ILE A 229 -6.68 22.58 5.09
C ILE A 229 -6.88 23.49 3.87
N PRO A 230 -6.83 24.84 4.03
CA PRO A 230 -7.08 25.76 2.92
C PRO A 230 -6.07 25.60 1.78
N ALA A 231 -6.53 25.74 0.55
CA ALA A 231 -5.70 25.66 -0.66
C ALA A 231 -4.94 24.33 -0.86
N LEU A 232 -5.27 23.31 -0.09
CA LEU A 232 -4.76 21.96 -0.35
C LEU A 232 -5.52 21.38 -1.54
N THR A 233 -4.81 21.15 -2.65
CA THR A 233 -5.42 20.67 -3.90
C THR A 233 -5.71 19.16 -3.89
N SER A 234 -5.06 18.39 -3.03
CA SER A 234 -5.29 16.95 -2.91
C SER A 234 -6.47 16.67 -1.96
N PRO A 235 -7.59 16.15 -2.48
CA PRO A 235 -8.74 15.79 -1.65
C PRO A 235 -8.53 14.45 -0.89
N GLY A 236 -7.35 13.86 -1.02
CA GLY A 236 -7.03 12.50 -0.56
C GLY A 236 -7.10 11.48 -1.69
N TRP A 237 -6.72 10.26 -1.38
CA TRP A 237 -6.67 9.13 -2.32
C TRP A 237 -7.13 7.85 -1.66
N ASP A 238 -7.59 6.89 -2.47
CA ASP A 238 -7.95 5.58 -1.99
C ASP A 238 -6.74 4.65 -2.05
N ILE A 239 -6.67 3.73 -1.10
CA ILE A 239 -5.59 2.75 -0.95
C ILE A 239 -6.18 1.37 -1.12
N GLY A 240 -5.56 0.57 -1.99
CA GLY A 240 -5.96 -0.80 -2.27
C GLY A 240 -4.76 -1.75 -2.28
N LEU A 241 -4.99 -2.90 -2.87
CA LEU A 241 -4.01 -3.97 -3.04
C LEU A 241 -3.58 -4.06 -4.49
N ALA A 242 -2.30 -4.34 -4.75
CA ALA A 242 -1.84 -4.66 -6.09
C ALA A 242 -1.61 -6.16 -6.23
N VAL A 243 -2.13 -6.74 -7.31
CA VAL A 243 -1.86 -8.11 -7.74
C VAL A 243 -1.29 -8.09 -9.16
N LYS A 244 -0.57 -9.14 -9.55
CA LYS A 244 -0.08 -9.26 -10.93
C LYS A 244 -1.23 -9.39 -11.92
N ASP A 245 -1.06 -8.88 -13.14
CA ASP A 245 -2.08 -8.86 -14.21
C ASP A 245 -2.64 -10.23 -14.59
N ASP A 246 -1.87 -11.29 -14.41
CA ASP A 246 -2.28 -12.69 -14.64
C ASP A 246 -2.87 -13.40 -13.39
N SER A 247 -3.04 -12.69 -12.28
CA SER A 247 -3.56 -13.19 -11.00
C SER A 247 -4.97 -12.70 -10.72
N ARG A 248 -5.82 -12.64 -11.74
CA ARG A 248 -7.18 -12.05 -11.66
C ARG A 248 -8.08 -12.78 -10.67
N ASP A 249 -8.00 -14.10 -10.60
CA ASP A 249 -8.75 -14.93 -9.65
C ASP A 249 -8.45 -14.58 -8.18
N LEU A 250 -7.20 -14.22 -7.89
CA LEU A 250 -6.82 -13.67 -6.58
C LEU A 250 -7.44 -12.29 -6.38
N GLY A 251 -7.33 -11.41 -7.40
CA GLY A 251 -7.94 -10.08 -7.37
C GLY A 251 -9.44 -10.14 -7.10
N ASP A 252 -10.19 -10.93 -7.87
CA ASP A 252 -11.64 -11.11 -7.71
C ASP A 252 -12.01 -11.63 -6.30
N ARG A 253 -11.17 -12.54 -5.76
CA ARG A 253 -11.39 -13.02 -4.38
C ARG A 253 -11.14 -11.92 -3.35
N LEU A 254 -10.12 -11.09 -3.52
CA LEU A 254 -9.84 -9.96 -2.63
C LEU A 254 -10.94 -8.90 -2.67
N GLU A 255 -11.49 -8.60 -3.85
CA GLU A 255 -12.63 -7.68 -4.03
C GLU A 255 -13.88 -8.13 -3.25
N THR A 256 -14.10 -9.44 -3.13
CA THR A 256 -15.22 -9.97 -2.33
C THR A 256 -14.86 -10.07 -0.84
N LEU A 257 -13.62 -10.41 -0.53
CA LEU A 257 -13.18 -10.69 0.83
C LEU A 257 -13.10 -9.42 1.70
N LEU A 258 -12.59 -8.31 1.16
CA LEU A 258 -12.41 -7.08 1.94
C LEU A 258 -13.76 -6.53 2.48
N PRO A 259 -14.84 -6.42 1.68
CA PRO A 259 -16.16 -6.06 2.19
C PRO A 259 -16.70 -7.03 3.26
N GLU A 260 -16.47 -8.34 3.10
CA GLU A 260 -16.80 -9.33 4.14
C GLU A 260 -16.09 -9.00 5.45
N MET A 261 -14.77 -8.71 5.40
CA MET A 261 -13.94 -8.39 6.57
C MET A 261 -14.27 -7.02 7.19
N ILE A 262 -14.78 -6.07 6.42
CA ILE A 262 -15.32 -4.82 6.95
C ILE A 262 -16.63 -5.09 7.71
N THR A 263 -17.51 -5.90 7.13
CA THR A 263 -18.82 -6.22 7.71
C THR A 263 -18.69 -7.03 9.00
N ASP A 264 -17.81 -8.02 9.05
CA ASP A 264 -17.54 -8.85 10.24
C ASP A 264 -16.68 -8.14 11.30
N LYS A 265 -16.34 -6.85 11.08
CA LYS A 265 -15.56 -5.99 11.97
C LYS A 265 -14.08 -6.35 12.10
N THR A 266 -13.56 -7.26 11.30
CA THR A 266 -12.11 -7.57 11.27
C THR A 266 -11.29 -6.34 10.92
N VAL A 267 -11.60 -5.68 9.80
CA VAL A 267 -10.87 -4.47 9.36
C VAL A 267 -11.03 -3.31 10.35
N PRO A 268 -12.26 -2.94 10.78
CA PRO A 268 -12.43 -1.90 11.80
C PRO A 268 -11.63 -2.14 13.09
N ALA A 269 -11.57 -3.39 13.57
CA ALA A 269 -10.82 -3.73 14.77
C ALA A 269 -9.31 -3.59 14.58
N ILE A 270 -8.78 -3.90 13.39
CA ILE A 270 -7.37 -3.67 13.06
C ILE A 270 -7.04 -2.18 13.15
N PHE A 271 -7.79 -1.34 12.45
CA PHE A 271 -7.57 0.11 12.45
C PHE A 271 -7.65 0.72 13.85
N ALA A 272 -8.63 0.31 14.65
CA ALA A 272 -8.82 0.79 16.02
C ALA A 272 -7.62 0.51 16.93
N ARG A 273 -6.92 -0.63 16.74
CA ARG A 273 -5.70 -0.95 17.53
C ARG A 273 -4.56 0.05 17.31
N TYR A 274 -4.53 0.68 16.15
CA TYR A 274 -3.54 1.70 15.81
C TYR A 274 -4.05 3.12 16.03
N GLY A 275 -5.27 3.28 16.59
CA GLY A 275 -5.90 4.58 16.83
C GLY A 275 -6.32 5.29 15.55
N VAL A 276 -6.43 4.57 14.43
CA VAL A 276 -6.81 5.12 13.13
C VAL A 276 -8.29 4.88 12.87
N THR A 277 -9.00 5.92 12.49
CA THR A 277 -10.42 5.84 12.11
C THR A 277 -10.54 5.28 10.70
N LEU A 278 -11.15 4.09 10.56
CA LEU A 278 -11.42 3.52 9.25
C LEU A 278 -12.33 4.45 8.42
N ARG A 279 -11.88 4.82 7.23
CA ARG A 279 -12.62 5.65 6.27
C ARG A 279 -12.86 4.86 5.01
N ALA A 280 -14.12 4.80 4.59
CA ALA A 280 -14.49 4.12 3.36
C ALA A 280 -13.85 4.79 2.14
N PRO A 281 -13.30 4.02 1.20
CA PRO A 281 -12.90 4.52 -0.11
C PRO A 281 -14.06 5.20 -0.84
N LEU A 282 -13.76 6.16 -1.71
CA LEU A 282 -14.78 6.78 -2.59
C LEU A 282 -15.05 5.91 -3.83
N ALA A 283 -14.04 5.16 -4.27
CA ALA A 283 -14.16 4.20 -5.36
C ALA A 283 -14.70 2.87 -4.80
N SER A 284 -15.99 2.73 -4.74
CA SER A 284 -16.71 1.50 -4.38
C SER A 284 -17.64 1.07 -5.51
#